data_847d07621734c5041bb1c62398041ab5
#
_entry.id   847d07621734c5041bb1c62398041ab5
#
_cell.length_a   1.000
_cell.length_b   1.000
_cell.length_c   1.000
_cell.angle_alpha   90.00
_cell.angle_beta   90.00
_cell.angle_gamma   90.00
#
_symmetry.space_group_name_H-M   'P 1'
#
loop_
_entity.id
_entity.type
_entity.pdbx_description
1 polymer ?
#
loop_
_entity_poly.entity_id
_entity_poly.type
_entity_poly.pdbx_seq_one_letter_code
_entity_poly.pdbx_strand_id
1 'polypeptide(L)'
;MIAALGEVRVYKIEALPDGIKTKQPEFTKTGAAIISHSEQGHHHCVAGADVLERTNDVPAGMAIFYAICKDPTSLKQDAATPHKSIPLDGGSIYEFRVAREFDPFAEQIRRVAD
;
A
#
# COMPACT_ATOMS: atom_id res chain seq x y z
N MET A 1 2.39 -0.75 -15.12
CA MET A 1 3.19 -1.06 -13.90
C MET A 1 4.61 -0.56 -14.12
N ILE A 2 5.11 0.27 -13.21
CA ILE A 2 6.49 0.77 -13.33
C ILE A 2 7.47 -0.03 -12.48
N ALA A 3 7.03 -0.67 -11.42
CA ALA A 3 7.88 -1.43 -10.52
C ALA A 3 7.06 -2.39 -9.65
N ALA A 4 7.75 -3.32 -9.01
CA ALA A 4 7.15 -4.22 -8.03
C ALA A 4 8.12 -4.43 -6.88
N LEU A 5 7.57 -4.57 -5.68
CA LEU A 5 8.33 -4.87 -4.47
C LEU A 5 7.54 -5.91 -3.67
N GLY A 6 7.99 -7.17 -3.75
CA GLY A 6 7.23 -8.27 -3.18
C GLY A 6 5.84 -8.37 -3.80
N GLU A 7 4.82 -8.40 -2.96
CA GLU A 7 3.41 -8.46 -3.37
C GLU A 7 2.82 -7.11 -3.79
N VAL A 8 3.62 -6.03 -3.73
CA VAL A 8 3.18 -4.67 -4.07
C VAL A 8 3.57 -4.35 -5.51
N ARG A 9 2.58 -3.98 -6.32
CA ARG A 9 2.78 -3.49 -7.67
C ARG A 9 2.54 -1.99 -7.70
N VAL A 10 3.42 -1.25 -8.37
CA VAL A 10 3.43 0.21 -8.37
C VAL A 10 3.07 0.73 -9.76
N TYR A 11 2.10 1.63 -9.81
CA TYR A 11 1.65 2.30 -11.02
C TYR A 11 1.72 3.80 -10.80
N LYS A 12 2.25 4.52 -11.79
CA LYS A 12 2.19 5.98 -11.78
C LYS A 12 0.95 6.42 -12.54
N ILE A 13 0.13 7.27 -11.92
CA ILE A 13 -1.13 7.72 -12.51
C ILE A 13 -1.16 9.24 -12.57
N GLU A 14 -1.97 9.80 -13.48
CA GLU A 14 -2.06 11.26 -13.66
C GLU A 14 -2.98 11.91 -12.65
N ALA A 15 -4.02 11.18 -12.23
CA ALA A 15 -5.01 11.67 -11.26
C ALA A 15 -5.64 10.51 -10.53
N LEU A 16 -6.23 10.80 -9.37
CA LEU A 16 -7.04 9.81 -8.66
C LEU A 16 -8.26 9.45 -9.50
N PRO A 17 -8.65 8.15 -9.56
CA PRO A 17 -9.85 7.76 -10.29
C PRO A 17 -11.10 8.43 -9.72
N ASP A 18 -12.07 8.74 -10.60
CA ASP A 18 -13.35 9.30 -10.18
C ASP A 18 -14.16 8.27 -9.38
N GLY A 19 -14.91 8.78 -8.42
CA GLY A 19 -15.86 7.95 -7.67
C GLY A 19 -15.26 7.02 -6.65
N ILE A 20 -13.98 7.14 -6.35
CA ILE A 20 -13.35 6.31 -5.31
C ILE A 20 -13.73 6.80 -3.92
N LYS A 21 -13.84 5.85 -3.00
CA LYS A 21 -13.95 6.12 -1.57
C LYS A 21 -12.68 5.65 -0.90
N THR A 22 -12.20 6.41 0.05
CA THR A 22 -10.92 6.14 0.70
C THR A 22 -11.03 6.25 2.22
N LYS A 23 -10.06 5.65 2.90
CA LYS A 23 -9.85 5.80 4.33
C LYS A 23 -8.37 5.99 4.60
N GLN A 24 -8.03 6.39 5.82
CA GLN A 24 -6.65 6.47 6.25
C GLN A 24 -6.04 5.07 6.33
N PRO A 25 -4.79 4.88 5.88
CA PRO A 25 -4.07 3.63 6.07
C PRO A 25 -3.62 3.49 7.53
N GLU A 26 -3.09 2.31 7.86
CA GLU A 26 -2.38 2.14 9.11
C GLU A 26 -1.01 2.79 9.02
N PHE A 27 -0.46 3.24 10.15
CA PHE A 27 0.83 3.90 10.22
C PHE A 27 1.77 3.16 11.16
N THR A 28 3.07 3.24 10.85
CA THR A 28 4.12 2.79 11.78
C THR A 28 4.24 3.79 12.93
N LYS A 29 5.05 3.42 13.95
CA LYS A 29 5.32 4.32 15.08
C LYS A 29 6.00 5.63 14.64
N THR A 30 6.72 5.60 13.53
CA THR A 30 7.41 6.77 12.99
C THR A 30 6.56 7.57 12.01
N GLY A 31 5.31 7.15 11.78
CA GLY A 31 4.37 7.87 10.93
C GLY A 31 4.41 7.50 9.46
N ALA A 32 5.08 6.42 9.08
CA ALA A 32 5.04 5.93 7.71
C ALA A 32 3.77 5.14 7.46
N ALA A 33 3.14 5.36 6.30
CA ALA A 33 1.93 4.63 5.93
C ALA A 33 2.27 3.19 5.54
N ILE A 34 1.57 2.23 6.11
CA ILE A 34 1.77 0.81 5.83
C ILE A 34 0.96 0.43 4.60
N ILE A 35 1.65 0.00 3.55
CA ILE A 35 1.04 -0.46 2.30
C ILE A 35 0.80 -1.97 2.36
N SER A 36 1.73 -2.71 2.92
CA SER A 36 1.65 -4.16 3.00
C SER A 36 2.25 -4.65 4.30
N HIS A 37 1.52 -5.53 4.98
CA HIS A 37 1.98 -6.16 6.21
C HIS A 37 2.82 -7.39 5.90
N SER A 38 3.91 -7.55 6.67
CA SER A 38 4.72 -8.76 6.66
C SER A 38 4.51 -9.52 7.97
N GLU A 39 4.47 -10.83 7.91
CA GLU A 39 4.38 -11.69 9.08
C GLU A 39 5.57 -11.50 10.03
N GLN A 40 6.71 -11.09 9.50
CA GLN A 40 7.94 -10.88 10.27
C GLN A 40 8.08 -9.45 10.79
N GLY A 41 7.06 -8.60 10.63
CA GLY A 41 7.08 -7.22 11.12
C GLY A 41 7.84 -6.23 10.24
N HIS A 42 8.34 -6.66 9.09
CA HIS A 42 9.01 -5.78 8.13
C HIS A 42 8.00 -5.35 7.06
N HIS A 43 7.21 -4.34 7.39
CA HIS A 43 6.16 -3.86 6.49
C HIS A 43 6.74 -3.05 5.32
N HIS A 44 6.03 -3.04 4.20
CA HIS A 44 6.32 -2.09 3.12
C HIS A 44 5.58 -0.79 3.40
N CYS A 45 6.31 0.32 3.44
CA CYS A 45 5.81 1.61 3.94
C CYS A 45 6.20 2.77 3.02
N VAL A 46 5.41 3.84 3.10
CA VAL A 46 5.71 5.12 2.47
C VAL A 46 5.63 6.21 3.53
N ALA A 47 6.70 6.99 3.67
CA ALA A 47 6.73 8.16 4.54
C ALA A 47 6.67 9.44 3.71
N GLY A 48 6.18 10.53 4.29
CA GLY A 48 6.23 11.85 3.68
C GLY A 48 5.32 12.06 2.47
N ALA A 49 4.29 11.23 2.30
CA ALA A 49 3.28 11.41 1.27
C ALA A 49 1.88 11.27 1.88
N ASP A 50 0.87 11.79 1.20
CA ASP A 50 -0.51 11.56 1.57
C ASP A 50 -0.92 10.21 0.99
N VAL A 51 -1.13 9.23 1.88
CA VAL A 51 -1.49 7.88 1.48
C VAL A 51 -2.94 7.61 1.85
N LEU A 52 -3.70 7.07 0.91
CA LEU A 52 -5.11 6.75 1.06
C LEU A 52 -5.32 5.27 0.70
N GLU A 53 -6.15 4.59 1.46
CA GLU A 53 -6.58 3.23 1.13
C GLU A 53 -7.95 3.27 0.48
N ARG A 54 -8.10 2.65 -0.69
CA ARG A 54 -9.38 2.58 -1.38
C ARG A 54 -10.31 1.60 -0.69
N THR A 55 -11.59 1.98 -0.52
CA THR A 55 -12.57 1.15 0.19
C THR A 55 -13.68 0.61 -0.70
N ASN A 56 -13.86 1.15 -1.92
CA ASN A 56 -14.89 0.68 -2.84
C ASN A 56 -14.25 0.09 -4.11
N ASP A 57 -14.96 -0.85 -4.73
CA ASP A 57 -14.56 -1.47 -6.00
C ASP A 57 -13.15 -2.05 -5.95
N VAL A 58 -12.81 -2.68 -4.82
CA VAL A 58 -11.54 -3.37 -4.64
C VAL A 58 -11.75 -4.87 -4.87
N PRO A 59 -11.03 -5.49 -5.83
CA PRO A 59 -11.17 -6.93 -6.07
C PRO A 59 -10.89 -7.76 -4.82
N ALA A 60 -11.57 -8.88 -4.67
CA ALA A 60 -11.34 -9.81 -3.58
C ALA A 60 -9.88 -10.27 -3.57
N GLY A 61 -9.27 -10.37 -2.39
CA GLY A 61 -7.88 -10.76 -2.24
C GLY A 61 -6.87 -9.68 -2.60
N MET A 62 -7.32 -8.44 -2.75
CA MET A 62 -6.47 -7.32 -3.11
C MET A 62 -6.70 -6.13 -2.18
N ALA A 63 -5.69 -5.29 -2.03
CA ALA A 63 -5.83 -3.96 -1.46
C ALA A 63 -5.27 -2.94 -2.45
N ILE A 64 -5.85 -1.75 -2.49
CA ILE A 64 -5.42 -0.66 -3.37
C ILE A 64 -5.19 0.57 -2.53
N PHE A 65 -3.99 1.17 -2.71
CA PHE A 65 -3.60 2.40 -2.04
C PHE A 65 -3.19 3.44 -3.07
N TYR A 66 -3.28 4.71 -2.68
CA TYR A 66 -2.79 5.82 -3.48
C TYR A 66 -1.82 6.64 -2.64
N ALA A 67 -0.71 7.06 -3.26
CA ALA A 67 0.24 7.98 -2.63
C ALA A 67 0.29 9.26 -3.46
N ILE A 68 -0.07 10.37 -2.83
CA ILE A 68 0.04 11.71 -3.42
C ILE A 68 1.34 12.30 -2.89
N CYS A 69 2.36 12.36 -3.74
CA CYS A 69 3.69 12.76 -3.36
C CYS A 69 3.92 14.24 -3.72
N LYS A 70 3.95 15.11 -2.73
CA LYS A 70 4.38 16.50 -2.90
C LYS A 70 5.88 16.56 -3.10
N ASP A 71 6.62 15.82 -2.27
CA ASP A 71 8.08 15.74 -2.29
C ASP A 71 8.51 14.33 -2.66
N PRO A 72 9.76 14.14 -3.12
CA PRO A 72 10.29 12.80 -3.40
C PRO A 72 10.31 11.95 -2.13
N THR A 73 9.94 10.70 -2.26
CA THR A 73 9.99 9.71 -1.18
C THR A 73 10.26 8.33 -1.76
N SER A 74 9.97 7.28 -1.03
CA SER A 74 10.13 5.92 -1.54
C SER A 74 9.17 4.96 -0.86
N LEU A 75 8.80 3.90 -1.60
CA LEU A 75 8.21 2.70 -1.04
C LEU A 75 9.37 1.81 -0.59
N LYS A 76 9.44 1.49 0.69
CA LYS A 76 10.54 0.72 1.24
C LYS A 76 10.08 -0.21 2.35
N GLN A 77 10.88 -1.23 2.61
CA GLN A 77 10.68 -2.13 3.73
C GLN A 77 11.06 -1.42 5.04
N ASP A 78 10.20 -1.56 6.05
CA ASP A 78 10.47 -1.04 7.40
C ASP A 78 11.42 -1.99 8.12
N ALA A 79 12.70 -1.89 7.80
CA ALA A 79 13.78 -2.69 8.37
C ALA A 79 15.01 -1.84 8.54
N ALA A 80 15.88 -2.23 9.48
CA ALA A 80 17.14 -1.52 9.72
C ALA A 80 18.02 -1.46 8.48
N THR A 81 17.96 -2.50 7.65
CA THR A 81 18.69 -2.59 6.38
C THR A 81 17.74 -3.04 5.29
N PRO A 82 16.95 -2.11 4.70
CA PRO A 82 16.02 -2.48 3.65
C PRO A 82 16.78 -2.95 2.41
N HIS A 83 16.39 -4.11 1.87
CA HIS A 83 17.06 -4.71 0.72
C HIS A 83 16.76 -3.98 -0.58
N LYS A 84 15.55 -3.45 -0.72
CA LYS A 84 15.11 -2.77 -1.94
C LYS A 84 14.18 -1.63 -1.58
N SER A 85 14.21 -0.60 -2.40
CA SER A 85 13.25 0.49 -2.32
C SER A 85 12.88 0.93 -3.73
N ILE A 86 11.68 1.49 -3.86
CA ILE A 86 11.21 2.06 -5.12
C ILE A 86 11.09 3.56 -4.91
N PRO A 87 11.87 4.37 -5.64
CA PRO A 87 11.77 5.82 -5.53
C PRO A 87 10.43 6.32 -6.10
N LEU A 88 9.85 7.28 -5.42
CA LEU A 88 8.61 7.93 -5.82
C LEU A 88 8.88 9.41 -6.02
N ASP A 89 8.56 9.91 -7.22
CA ASP A 89 8.86 11.27 -7.60
C ASP A 89 7.94 12.27 -6.92
N GLY A 90 8.49 13.43 -6.54
CA GLY A 90 7.68 14.56 -6.09
C GLY A 90 6.80 15.09 -7.20
N GLY A 91 5.60 15.58 -6.85
CA GLY A 91 4.62 16.06 -7.82
C GLY A 91 3.87 14.96 -8.56
N SER A 92 4.00 13.71 -8.12
CA SER A 92 3.39 12.55 -8.79
C SER A 92 2.41 11.83 -7.89
N ILE A 93 1.51 11.07 -8.51
CA ILE A 93 0.53 10.21 -7.81
C ILE A 93 0.80 8.77 -8.23
N TYR A 94 0.82 7.89 -7.24
CA TYR A 94 1.06 6.46 -7.45
C TYR A 94 -0.11 5.64 -6.94
N GLU A 95 -0.40 4.54 -7.66
CA GLU A 95 -1.33 3.52 -7.22
C GLU A 95 -0.55 2.28 -6.85
N PHE A 96 -0.80 1.75 -5.66
CA PHE A 96 -0.23 0.49 -5.19
C PHE A 96 -1.31 -0.57 -5.18
N ARG A 97 -1.08 -1.66 -5.89
CA ARG A 97 -1.94 -2.83 -5.84
C ARG A 97 -1.23 -3.92 -5.08
N VAL A 98 -1.85 -4.39 -4.03
CA VAL A 98 -1.27 -5.37 -3.12
C VAL A 98 -2.06 -6.65 -3.23
N ALA A 99 -1.40 -7.72 -3.68
CA ALA A 99 -1.98 -9.06 -3.65
C ALA A 99 -1.91 -9.56 -2.20
N ARG A 100 -3.06 -9.89 -1.63
CA ARG A 100 -3.13 -10.51 -0.32
C ARG A 100 -3.26 -12.02 -0.50
N GLU A 101 -2.51 -12.77 0.30
CA GLU A 101 -2.62 -14.21 0.30
C GLU A 101 -4.05 -14.60 0.67
N PHE A 102 -4.70 -15.36 -0.21
CA PHE A 102 -6.05 -15.85 0.05
C PHE A 102 -5.95 -17.16 0.83
N ASP A 103 -6.30 -17.11 2.10
CA ASP A 103 -6.46 -18.29 2.94
C ASP A 103 -7.95 -18.52 3.14
N PRO A 104 -8.54 -19.54 2.51
CA PRO A 104 -9.97 -19.82 2.65
C PRO A 104 -10.39 -20.07 4.10
N PHE A 105 -9.52 -20.67 4.89
CA PHE A 105 -9.82 -20.97 6.29
C PHE A 105 -9.84 -19.70 7.14
N ALA A 106 -8.84 -18.84 6.99
CA ALA A 106 -8.78 -17.56 7.70
C ALA A 106 -9.96 -16.66 7.30
N GLU A 107 -10.33 -16.65 6.04
CA GLU A 107 -11.47 -15.89 5.56
C GLU A 107 -12.78 -16.39 6.16
N GLN A 108 -12.94 -17.71 6.26
CA GLN A 108 -14.12 -18.32 6.88
C GLN A 108 -14.21 -17.98 8.37
N ILE A 109 -13.12 -18.03 9.09
CA ILE A 109 -13.06 -17.63 10.50
C ILE A 109 -13.46 -16.16 10.66
N ARG A 110 -12.95 -15.30 9.80
CA ARG A 110 -13.25 -13.87 9.82
C ARG A 110 -14.73 -13.60 9.62
N ARG A 111 -15.37 -14.30 8.69
CA ARG A 111 -16.81 -14.20 8.44
C ARG A 111 -17.65 -14.65 9.62
N VAL A 112 -17.21 -15.68 10.33
CA VAL A 112 -17.91 -16.18 11.51
C VAL A 112 -17.76 -15.21 12.69
N ALA A 113 -16.63 -14.54 12.80
CA ALA A 113 -16.36 -13.58 13.87
C ALA A 113 -17.09 -12.25 13.67
N ASP A 114 -17.39 -11.91 12.44
CA ASP A 114 -18.13 -10.70 12.09
C ASP A 114 -19.65 -10.97 12.22
#